data_17f46e921d3e745ea39c921ac92cac1b
#
_entry.id   17f46e921d3e745ea39c921ac92cac1b
#
_cell.length_a   1.000
_cell.length_b   1.000
_cell.length_c   1.000
_cell.angle_alpha   90.00
_cell.angle_beta   90.00
_cell.angle_gamma   90.00
#
_symmetry.space_group_name_H-M   'P 1'
#
loop_
_entity.id
_entity.type
_entity.pdbx_description
1 polymer ?
#
loop_
_entity_poly.entity_id
_entity_poly.type
_entity_poly.pdbx_seq_one_letter_code
_entity_poly.pdbx_strand_id
1 'polypeptide(L)'
;MSPSARMGVAPRPFLRTANVLWGRLDLSTLDRMDFDADEVARLALKPGDLLVCEGGEIGRAALWNGNVENCLYQNHLHRLRAMSADVVPAFVMYWLQAAFLHLALYGGVGNRTTIPNLSGARLKQLAIPLPPVSEQAGITTVLSMLQQAAIVEERIVAALKELKAAAMAKLFREGLRGEPLKDTEIGEIPRRWGVRHLADVARVSTGTTPATDRADYYNGTIPFVKTAEINDNILAATKSAVSEEAVRQYGLKIYPPGSVLLAMYGQGKTRARSSYLAIAATTSQNTAVIQPGTALDGQFLWHYLLSQYDVLRSLGNLGHLSHLNLGYVKRLRLPVPPVQEQIEVRDALTILHARYELHCRHLTLAASVFTSMLQLLMTGRVRVRPNLESIRNAC
;
A
#
# COMPACT_ATOMS: atom_id res chain seq x y z
N MET A 1 -19.16 25.77 9.36
CA MET A 1 -20.40 25.75 8.54
C MET A 1 -20.24 24.69 7.47
N SER A 2 -21.22 23.84 7.23
CA SER A 2 -21.14 22.84 6.18
C SER A 2 -21.26 23.50 4.80
N PRO A 3 -20.58 22.98 3.74
CA PRO A 3 -20.69 23.52 2.39
C PRO A 3 -22.14 23.61 1.88
N SER A 4 -22.97 22.65 2.24
CA SER A 4 -24.40 22.61 1.89
C SER A 4 -25.22 23.77 2.45
N ALA A 5 -24.75 24.43 3.52
CA ALA A 5 -25.44 25.57 4.12
C ALA A 5 -25.16 26.92 3.40
N ARG A 6 -24.23 26.94 2.43
CA ARG A 6 -23.78 28.12 1.67
C ARG A 6 -23.81 27.88 0.16
N MET A 7 -24.68 27.04 -0.32
CA MET A 7 -24.93 26.84 -1.76
C MET A 7 -25.85 27.96 -2.27
N GLY A 8 -25.31 28.87 -3.03
CA GLY A 8 -26.00 30.01 -3.62
C GLY A 8 -25.81 30.10 -5.14
N VAL A 9 -25.75 31.32 -5.69
CA VAL A 9 -25.80 31.57 -7.14
C VAL A 9 -24.44 31.38 -7.86
N ALA A 10 -23.32 31.53 -7.14
CA ALA A 10 -21.98 31.49 -7.74
C ALA A 10 -20.96 30.71 -6.87
N PRO A 11 -21.17 29.42 -6.67
CA PRO A 11 -20.31 28.62 -5.80
C PRO A 11 -18.89 28.49 -6.36
N ARG A 12 -17.87 28.82 -5.55
CA ARG A 12 -16.44 28.74 -5.88
C ARG A 12 -15.82 27.47 -5.28
N PRO A 13 -14.85 26.84 -5.96
CA PRO A 13 -14.11 25.73 -5.40
C PRO A 13 -13.23 26.23 -4.24
N PHE A 14 -13.06 25.39 -3.22
CA PHE A 14 -12.17 25.70 -2.12
C PHE A 14 -11.45 24.48 -1.57
N LEU A 15 -10.24 24.71 -1.03
CA LEU A 15 -9.41 23.70 -0.40
C LEU A 15 -9.75 23.57 1.08
N ARG A 16 -9.78 22.33 1.55
CA ARG A 16 -9.88 21.95 2.95
C ARG A 16 -8.59 21.26 3.41
N THR A 17 -8.47 21.02 4.70
CA THR A 17 -7.35 20.24 5.26
C THR A 17 -7.20 18.86 4.62
N ALA A 18 -8.30 18.23 4.18
CA ALA A 18 -8.27 16.95 3.48
C ALA A 18 -7.55 17.00 2.12
N ASN A 19 -7.57 18.18 1.46
CA ASN A 19 -6.94 18.36 0.16
C ASN A 19 -5.42 18.62 0.27
N VAL A 20 -4.91 19.00 1.45
CA VAL A 20 -3.49 19.30 1.66
C VAL A 20 -2.81 18.07 2.19
N LEU A 21 -1.94 17.45 1.40
CA LEU A 21 -1.07 16.34 1.77
C LEU A 21 0.36 16.87 1.98
N TRP A 22 1.26 16.07 2.53
CA TRP A 22 2.67 16.44 2.62
C TRP A 22 3.28 16.64 1.22
N GLY A 23 3.60 17.90 0.89
CA GLY A 23 4.25 18.28 -0.36
C GLY A 23 3.36 18.22 -1.61
N ARG A 24 2.08 17.88 -1.51
CA ARG A 24 1.16 17.81 -2.65
C ARG A 24 -0.27 18.19 -2.27
N LEU A 25 -1.04 18.61 -3.27
CA LEU A 25 -2.48 18.86 -3.16
C LEU A 25 -3.25 17.72 -3.83
N ASP A 26 -4.30 17.25 -3.19
CA ASP A 26 -5.32 16.42 -3.83
C ASP A 26 -6.44 17.32 -4.34
N LEU A 27 -6.50 17.46 -5.66
CA LEU A 27 -7.50 18.28 -6.36
C LEU A 27 -8.58 17.44 -7.04
N SER A 28 -8.60 16.11 -6.80
CA SER A 28 -9.56 15.19 -7.44
C SER A 28 -11.00 15.50 -7.07
N THR A 29 -11.22 15.97 -5.83
CA THR A 29 -12.53 16.38 -5.33
C THR A 29 -12.40 17.69 -4.56
N LEU A 30 -13.08 18.73 -5.02
CA LEU A 30 -13.14 20.03 -4.37
C LEU A 30 -14.57 20.35 -3.98
N ASP A 31 -14.76 20.74 -2.73
CA ASP A 31 -16.02 21.28 -2.27
C ASP A 31 -16.24 22.67 -2.89
N ARG A 32 -17.49 23.05 -3.02
CA ARG A 32 -17.89 24.36 -3.55
C ARG A 32 -18.89 25.02 -2.60
N MET A 33 -18.76 26.34 -2.41
CA MET A 33 -19.72 27.15 -1.68
C MET A 33 -19.64 28.60 -2.13
N ASP A 34 -20.61 29.42 -1.76
CA ASP A 34 -20.59 30.85 -1.98
C ASP A 34 -19.70 31.53 -0.94
N PHE A 35 -19.00 32.55 -1.38
CA PHE A 35 -18.16 33.43 -0.57
C PHE A 35 -18.56 34.87 -0.86
N ASP A 36 -18.60 35.72 0.16
CA ASP A 36 -18.78 37.14 -0.03
C ASP A 36 -17.53 37.83 -0.63
N ALA A 37 -17.63 39.09 -1.04
CA ALA A 37 -16.54 39.79 -1.71
C ALA A 37 -15.29 39.93 -0.82
N ASP A 38 -15.47 40.13 0.47
CA ASP A 38 -14.38 40.29 1.44
C ASP A 38 -13.68 38.93 1.68
N GLU A 39 -14.45 37.84 1.78
CA GLU A 39 -13.91 36.49 1.86
C GLU A 39 -13.12 36.14 0.60
N VAL A 40 -13.65 36.45 -0.59
CA VAL A 40 -12.94 36.22 -1.86
C VAL A 40 -11.60 36.98 -1.88
N ALA A 41 -11.59 38.27 -1.53
CA ALA A 41 -10.36 39.06 -1.50
C ALA A 41 -9.33 38.50 -0.50
N ARG A 42 -9.78 38.07 0.67
CA ARG A 42 -8.95 37.56 1.75
C ARG A 42 -8.42 36.15 1.48
N LEU A 43 -9.24 35.26 0.89
CA LEU A 43 -8.95 33.83 0.72
C LEU A 43 -8.46 33.46 -0.68
N ALA A 44 -8.26 34.45 -1.56
CA ALA A 44 -7.71 34.21 -2.90
C ALA A 44 -6.28 33.68 -2.84
N LEU A 45 -6.07 32.57 -3.57
CA LEU A 45 -4.78 31.92 -3.71
C LEU A 45 -4.02 32.46 -4.93
N LYS A 46 -2.70 32.60 -4.80
CA LYS A 46 -1.77 32.91 -5.89
C LYS A 46 -0.74 31.81 -6.04
N PRO A 47 -0.27 31.50 -7.25
CA PRO A 47 0.83 30.57 -7.42
C PRO A 47 2.01 30.90 -6.49
N GLY A 48 2.57 29.89 -5.83
CA GLY A 48 3.62 30.06 -4.82
C GLY A 48 3.11 30.23 -3.38
N ASP A 49 1.80 30.37 -3.15
CA ASP A 49 1.26 30.32 -1.78
C ASP A 49 1.48 28.94 -1.16
N LEU A 50 1.97 28.89 0.06
CA LEU A 50 2.11 27.68 0.84
C LEU A 50 0.92 27.53 1.80
N LEU A 51 0.18 26.44 1.65
CA LEU A 51 -0.93 26.09 2.54
C LEU A 51 -0.45 25.18 3.64
N VAL A 52 -0.79 25.48 4.90
CA VAL A 52 -0.39 24.72 6.08
C VAL A 52 -1.62 24.36 6.90
N CYS A 53 -1.78 23.09 7.24
CA CYS A 53 -2.90 22.60 8.05
C CYS A 53 -2.78 23.07 9.51
N GLU A 54 -3.84 23.72 10.00
CA GLU A 54 -4.00 24.11 11.39
C GLU A 54 -4.34 22.90 12.29
N GLY A 55 -5.14 21.97 11.80
CA GLY A 55 -5.66 20.83 12.55
C GLY A 55 -5.62 19.52 11.77
N GLY A 56 -6.00 18.43 12.45
CA GLY A 56 -5.82 17.08 11.95
C GLY A 56 -4.36 16.68 12.07
N GLU A 57 -3.69 16.44 10.95
CA GLU A 57 -2.23 16.28 10.90
C GLU A 57 -1.60 17.68 10.79
N ILE A 58 -1.30 18.27 11.94
CA ILE A 58 -0.81 19.66 12.06
C ILE A 58 0.52 19.87 11.33
N GLY A 59 0.66 21.04 10.70
CA GLY A 59 1.89 21.41 10.00
C GLY A 59 2.00 20.81 8.60
N ARG A 60 1.08 19.92 8.20
CA ARG A 60 1.04 19.37 6.83
C ARG A 60 0.89 20.52 5.83
N ALA A 61 1.78 20.55 4.85
CA ALA A 61 1.92 21.70 3.97
C ALA A 61 2.08 21.30 2.50
N ALA A 62 1.52 22.14 1.61
CA ALA A 62 1.66 21.98 0.16
C ALA A 62 1.61 23.33 -0.55
N LEU A 63 2.29 23.43 -1.71
CA LEU A 63 2.29 24.62 -2.55
C LEU A 63 1.06 24.68 -3.46
N TRP A 64 0.52 25.88 -3.60
CA TRP A 64 -0.48 26.17 -4.60
C TRP A 64 0.18 26.61 -5.92
N ASN A 65 -0.12 25.89 -7.00
CA ASN A 65 0.47 26.13 -8.32
C ASN A 65 -0.50 26.80 -9.32
N GLY A 66 -1.69 27.24 -8.85
CA GLY A 66 -2.67 27.88 -9.74
C GLY A 66 -3.49 26.92 -10.61
N ASN A 67 -3.55 25.63 -10.23
CA ASN A 67 -4.16 24.56 -11.03
C ASN A 67 -5.69 24.68 -11.20
N VAL A 68 -6.37 25.48 -10.37
CA VAL A 68 -7.82 25.67 -10.39
C VAL A 68 -8.11 27.16 -10.29
N GLU A 69 -8.81 27.70 -11.28
CA GLU A 69 -9.22 29.11 -11.29
C GLU A 69 -10.18 29.43 -10.14
N ASN A 70 -10.03 30.64 -9.59
CA ASN A 70 -10.87 31.17 -8.53
C ASN A 70 -11.00 30.24 -7.31
N CYS A 71 -9.99 29.39 -7.06
CA CYS A 71 -9.94 28.53 -5.90
C CYS A 71 -9.60 29.32 -4.65
N LEU A 72 -10.33 29.03 -3.59
CA LEU A 72 -10.15 29.62 -2.27
C LEU A 72 -9.70 28.53 -1.27
N TYR A 73 -9.59 28.86 0.01
CA TYR A 73 -9.30 27.90 1.05
C TYR A 73 -10.09 28.18 2.33
N GLN A 74 -10.34 27.14 3.12
CA GLN A 74 -11.08 27.32 4.37
C GLN A 74 -10.19 27.77 5.54
N ASN A 75 -10.82 28.24 6.60
CA ASN A 75 -10.21 28.84 7.80
C ASN A 75 -9.36 27.88 8.65
N HIS A 76 -9.39 26.55 8.44
CA HIS A 76 -8.49 25.58 9.07
C HIS A 76 -7.19 25.36 8.29
N LEU A 77 -6.94 26.20 7.30
CA LEU A 77 -5.68 26.29 6.56
C LEU A 77 -5.06 27.66 6.79
N HIS A 78 -3.77 27.69 7.05
CA HIS A 78 -2.98 28.90 7.00
C HIS A 78 -2.39 29.05 5.59
N ARG A 79 -2.42 30.28 5.06
CA ARG A 79 -1.72 30.65 3.84
C ARG A 79 -0.46 31.44 4.20
N LEU A 80 0.71 30.90 3.82
CA LEU A 80 1.97 31.61 3.90
C LEU A 80 2.37 32.08 2.52
N ARG A 81 2.79 33.33 2.43
CA ARG A 81 3.28 33.95 1.18
C ARG A 81 4.64 34.56 1.46
N ALA A 82 5.64 34.25 0.66
CA ALA A 82 6.96 34.85 0.80
C ALA A 82 6.89 36.38 0.66
N MET A 83 7.51 37.07 1.59
CA MET A 83 7.60 38.54 1.61
C MET A 83 8.94 39.03 1.06
N SER A 84 9.91 38.13 0.85
CA SER A 84 11.24 38.42 0.32
C SER A 84 11.63 37.38 -0.73
N ALA A 85 12.45 37.79 -1.69
CA ALA A 85 13.07 36.89 -2.65
C ALA A 85 14.09 35.91 -2.02
N ASP A 86 14.49 36.16 -0.77
CA ASP A 86 15.42 35.29 -0.03
C ASP A 86 14.77 33.98 0.46
N VAL A 87 13.48 33.84 0.29
CA VAL A 87 12.71 32.67 0.76
C VAL A 87 12.13 31.90 -0.42
N VAL A 88 12.52 30.63 -0.56
CA VAL A 88 11.93 29.68 -1.50
C VAL A 88 10.77 28.95 -0.81
N PRO A 89 9.49 29.16 -1.19
CA PRO A 89 8.34 28.57 -0.49
C PRO A 89 8.39 27.03 -0.42
N ALA A 90 8.90 26.37 -1.47
CA ALA A 90 9.06 24.95 -1.50
C ALA A 90 10.09 24.43 -0.48
N PHE A 91 11.15 25.20 -0.20
CA PHE A 91 12.10 24.89 0.86
C PHE A 91 11.41 24.93 2.23
N VAL A 92 10.60 25.94 2.49
CA VAL A 92 9.81 26.05 3.73
C VAL A 92 8.87 24.87 3.88
N MET A 93 8.22 24.43 2.80
CA MET A 93 7.36 23.25 2.79
C MET A 93 8.10 21.99 3.25
N TYR A 94 9.27 21.71 2.67
CA TYR A 94 10.08 20.55 3.04
C TYR A 94 10.69 20.67 4.43
N TRP A 95 11.05 21.90 4.84
CA TRP A 95 11.50 22.13 6.21
C TRP A 95 10.40 21.80 7.23
N LEU A 96 9.17 22.27 7.02
CA LEU A 96 8.03 21.93 7.88
C LEU A 96 7.83 20.41 7.94
N GLN A 97 7.88 19.73 6.80
CA GLN A 97 7.76 18.27 6.77
C GLN A 97 8.86 17.57 7.60
N ALA A 98 10.11 17.97 7.42
CA ALA A 98 11.22 17.42 8.20
C ALA A 98 11.05 17.72 9.69
N ALA A 99 10.75 18.95 10.04
CA ALA A 99 10.67 19.43 11.41
C ALA A 99 9.54 18.77 12.21
N PHE A 100 8.37 18.57 11.59
CA PHE A 100 7.23 17.93 12.26
C PHE A 100 7.34 16.42 12.32
N LEU A 101 7.77 15.76 11.21
CA LEU A 101 7.71 14.30 11.11
C LEU A 101 8.98 13.59 11.57
N HIS A 102 10.15 14.21 11.37
CA HIS A 102 11.41 13.49 11.50
C HIS A 102 12.39 14.08 12.53
N LEU A 103 12.37 15.38 12.71
CA LEU A 103 13.32 16.05 13.60
C LEU A 103 12.73 16.35 14.98
N ALA A 104 11.42 16.15 15.13
CA ALA A 104 10.64 16.46 16.35
C ALA A 104 10.89 17.88 16.91
N LEU A 105 11.34 18.83 16.05
CA LEU A 105 11.71 20.18 16.45
C LEU A 105 10.50 20.98 16.94
N TYR A 106 9.33 20.70 16.39
CA TYR A 106 8.08 21.38 16.75
C TYR A 106 7.16 20.48 17.58
N GLY A 107 7.73 19.43 18.21
CA GLY A 107 7.03 18.55 19.13
C GLY A 107 6.48 19.35 20.31
N GLY A 108 5.14 19.35 20.48
CA GLY A 108 4.47 20.11 21.52
C GLY A 108 4.09 21.57 21.16
N VAL A 109 4.36 22.03 19.95
CA VAL A 109 3.90 23.35 19.44
C VAL A 109 2.39 23.38 19.21
N GLY A 110 1.77 22.22 19.02
CA GLY A 110 0.30 22.08 18.98
C GLY A 110 -0.33 22.23 20.39
N ASN A 111 -1.59 22.64 20.47
CA ASN A 111 -2.35 22.57 21.71
C ASN A 111 -2.50 21.11 22.12
N ARG A 112 -2.18 20.77 23.37
CA ARG A 112 -2.38 19.44 23.97
C ARG A 112 -3.82 19.18 24.44
N THR A 113 -4.78 19.89 23.84
CA THR A 113 -6.22 19.63 24.06
C THR A 113 -6.65 18.40 23.26
N THR A 114 -7.88 17.97 23.45
CA THR A 114 -8.48 16.80 22.78
C THR A 114 -8.34 16.80 21.25
N ILE A 115 -8.14 17.99 20.66
CA ILE A 115 -7.87 18.17 19.21
C ILE A 115 -6.60 19.04 19.07
N PRO A 116 -5.45 18.46 18.68
CA PRO A 116 -4.23 19.22 18.40
C PRO A 116 -4.48 20.30 17.34
N ASN A 117 -3.99 21.51 17.58
CA ASN A 117 -4.18 22.68 16.71
C ASN A 117 -2.90 23.50 16.64
N LEU A 118 -2.50 23.92 15.43
CA LEU A 118 -1.42 24.85 15.14
C LEU A 118 -2.01 26.23 14.84
N SER A 119 -2.22 27.07 15.87
CA SER A 119 -2.75 28.41 15.65
C SER A 119 -1.81 29.28 14.81
N GLY A 120 -2.36 30.29 14.11
CA GLY A 120 -1.58 31.23 13.31
C GLY A 120 -0.51 31.97 14.12
N ALA A 121 -0.76 32.25 15.41
CA ALA A 121 0.22 32.86 16.29
C ALA A 121 1.43 31.94 16.53
N ARG A 122 1.18 30.63 16.75
CA ARG A 122 2.25 29.62 16.93
C ARG A 122 3.02 29.39 15.65
N LEU A 123 2.32 29.31 14.51
CA LEU A 123 2.95 29.16 13.19
C LEU A 123 3.94 30.30 12.92
N LYS A 124 3.60 31.55 13.28
CA LYS A 124 4.47 32.73 13.13
C LYS A 124 5.72 32.68 14.04
N GLN A 125 5.71 31.90 15.11
CA GLN A 125 6.84 31.77 16.05
C GLN A 125 7.80 30.64 15.65
N LEU A 126 7.48 29.84 14.62
CA LEU A 126 8.37 28.76 14.17
C LEU A 126 9.65 29.35 13.59
N ALA A 127 10.79 28.98 14.15
CA ALA A 127 12.09 29.34 13.60
C ALA A 127 12.42 28.43 12.41
N ILE A 128 12.74 29.04 11.26
CA ILE A 128 13.10 28.33 10.02
C ILE A 128 14.52 28.75 9.64
N PRO A 129 15.48 27.83 9.56
CA PRO A 129 16.81 28.14 9.04
C PRO A 129 16.71 28.44 7.53
N LEU A 130 17.33 29.52 7.10
CA LEU A 130 17.34 29.93 5.71
C LEU A 130 18.77 29.91 5.17
N PRO A 131 19.22 28.84 4.50
CA PRO A 131 20.47 28.87 3.76
C PRO A 131 20.38 29.82 2.55
N PRO A 132 21.49 30.12 1.85
CA PRO A 132 21.45 30.94 0.63
C PRO A 132 20.39 30.45 -0.36
N VAL A 133 19.75 31.37 -1.09
CA VAL A 133 18.61 31.05 -2.02
C VAL A 133 18.99 29.96 -3.03
N SER A 134 20.23 29.99 -3.54
CA SER A 134 20.73 28.99 -4.47
C SER A 134 20.77 27.57 -3.85
N GLU A 135 21.07 27.48 -2.57
CA GLU A 135 21.04 26.21 -1.84
C GLU A 135 19.63 25.76 -1.54
N GLN A 136 18.73 26.69 -1.12
CA GLN A 136 17.31 26.39 -0.96
C GLN A 136 16.71 25.82 -2.26
N ALA A 137 17.01 26.45 -3.41
CA ALA A 137 16.55 25.98 -4.72
C ALA A 137 17.13 24.61 -5.08
N GLY A 138 18.41 24.39 -4.84
CA GLY A 138 19.06 23.09 -5.07
C GLY A 138 18.45 21.97 -4.23
N ILE A 139 18.26 22.21 -2.93
CA ILE A 139 17.60 21.27 -2.02
C ILE A 139 16.18 20.94 -2.50
N THR A 140 15.43 21.96 -2.86
CA THR A 140 14.05 21.82 -3.37
C THR A 140 14.02 20.99 -4.63
N THR A 141 14.94 21.22 -5.56
CA THR A 141 15.02 20.44 -6.81
C THR A 141 15.24 18.95 -6.50
N VAL A 142 16.23 18.63 -5.68
CA VAL A 142 16.51 17.22 -5.31
C VAL A 142 15.31 16.56 -4.64
N LEU A 143 14.71 17.23 -3.65
CA LEU A 143 13.58 16.64 -2.91
C LEU A 143 12.32 16.52 -3.77
N SER A 144 12.05 17.47 -4.66
CA SER A 144 10.91 17.39 -5.58
C SER A 144 11.05 16.24 -6.58
N MET A 145 12.27 16.01 -7.10
CA MET A 145 12.54 14.87 -7.99
C MET A 145 12.32 13.53 -7.27
N LEU A 146 12.82 13.37 -6.04
CA LEU A 146 12.62 12.15 -5.25
C LEU A 146 11.15 11.94 -4.88
N GLN A 147 10.46 12.99 -4.50
CA GLN A 147 9.01 12.94 -4.21
C GLN A 147 8.22 12.55 -5.46
N GLN A 148 8.55 13.13 -6.61
CA GLN A 148 7.88 12.82 -7.87
C GLN A 148 8.11 11.36 -8.28
N ALA A 149 9.33 10.84 -8.10
CA ALA A 149 9.61 9.42 -8.34
C ALA A 149 8.74 8.50 -7.46
N ALA A 150 8.57 8.82 -6.17
CA ALA A 150 7.69 8.06 -5.29
C ALA A 150 6.21 8.13 -5.73
N ILE A 151 5.74 9.30 -6.17
CA ILE A 151 4.36 9.47 -6.68
C ILE A 151 4.13 8.65 -7.96
N VAL A 152 5.11 8.60 -8.86
CA VAL A 152 5.03 7.79 -10.08
C VAL A 152 4.94 6.31 -9.72
N GLU A 153 5.79 5.82 -8.82
CA GLU A 153 5.74 4.43 -8.34
C GLU A 153 4.41 4.10 -7.66
N GLU A 154 3.85 5.01 -6.85
CA GLU A 154 2.53 4.85 -6.23
C GLU A 154 1.43 4.62 -7.29
N ARG A 155 1.45 5.40 -8.38
CA ARG A 155 0.50 5.25 -9.50
C ARG A 155 0.69 3.94 -10.26
N ILE A 156 1.93 3.53 -10.50
CA ILE A 156 2.24 2.27 -11.17
C ILE A 156 1.74 1.09 -10.33
N VAL A 157 1.98 1.10 -9.01
CA VAL A 157 1.51 0.06 -8.09
C VAL A 157 -0.03 -0.03 -8.11
N ALA A 158 -0.72 1.12 -8.08
CA ALA A 158 -2.18 1.15 -8.17
C ALA A 158 -2.69 0.56 -9.50
N ALA A 159 -2.12 0.99 -10.63
CA ALA A 159 -2.50 0.49 -11.96
C ALA A 159 -2.21 -1.01 -12.12
N LEU A 160 -1.06 -1.50 -11.63
CA LEU A 160 -0.72 -2.92 -11.67
C LEU A 160 -1.64 -3.77 -10.80
N LYS A 161 -2.08 -3.25 -9.66
CA LYS A 161 -3.06 -3.91 -8.79
C LYS A 161 -4.40 -4.10 -9.50
N GLU A 162 -4.89 -3.04 -10.15
CA GLU A 162 -6.14 -3.09 -10.93
C GLU A 162 -6.02 -4.03 -12.13
N LEU A 163 -4.92 -3.92 -12.89
CA LEU A 163 -4.65 -4.79 -14.03
C LEU A 163 -4.59 -6.27 -13.61
N LYS A 164 -3.90 -6.59 -12.50
CA LYS A 164 -3.82 -7.95 -11.98
C LYS A 164 -5.20 -8.48 -11.60
N ALA A 165 -6.02 -7.68 -10.91
CA ALA A 165 -7.38 -8.07 -10.54
C ALA A 165 -8.26 -8.33 -11.77
N ALA A 166 -8.23 -7.43 -12.76
CA ALA A 166 -8.97 -7.58 -14.01
C ALA A 166 -8.50 -8.80 -14.83
N ALA A 167 -7.17 -9.02 -14.91
CA ALA A 167 -6.59 -10.18 -15.60
C ALA A 167 -7.01 -11.49 -14.92
N MET A 168 -6.95 -11.59 -13.60
CA MET A 168 -7.43 -12.76 -12.86
C MET A 168 -8.91 -13.02 -13.10
N ALA A 169 -9.75 -11.99 -12.98
CA ALA A 169 -11.19 -12.12 -13.23
C ALA A 169 -11.48 -12.63 -14.64
N LYS A 170 -10.81 -12.07 -15.64
CA LYS A 170 -10.98 -12.49 -17.05
C LYS A 170 -10.46 -13.90 -17.31
N LEU A 171 -9.22 -14.20 -16.88
CA LEU A 171 -8.56 -15.47 -17.20
C LEU A 171 -9.23 -16.66 -16.51
N PHE A 172 -9.72 -16.51 -15.28
CA PHE A 172 -10.45 -17.59 -14.59
C PHE A 172 -11.89 -17.76 -15.05
N ARG A 173 -12.47 -16.75 -15.72
CA ARG A 173 -13.80 -16.82 -16.32
C ARG A 173 -13.77 -17.27 -17.78
N GLU A 174 -12.87 -16.71 -18.60
CA GLU A 174 -12.91 -16.84 -20.07
C GLU A 174 -11.78 -17.73 -20.62
N GLY A 175 -10.78 -18.05 -19.79
CA GLY A 175 -9.57 -18.75 -20.25
C GLY A 175 -8.77 -17.96 -21.27
N LEU A 176 -7.97 -18.67 -22.07
CA LEU A 176 -7.10 -18.09 -23.11
C LEU A 176 -7.58 -18.39 -24.52
N ARG A 177 -8.55 -19.26 -24.72
CA ARG A 177 -8.90 -19.83 -26.05
C ARG A 177 -10.11 -19.17 -26.71
N GLY A 178 -10.81 -18.25 -26.03
CA GLY A 178 -12.01 -17.62 -26.59
C GLY A 178 -13.16 -18.60 -26.83
N GLU A 179 -13.25 -19.66 -26.03
CA GLU A 179 -14.27 -20.70 -26.15
C GLU A 179 -15.64 -20.24 -25.64
N PRO A 180 -16.72 -20.89 -26.13
CA PRO A 180 -18.03 -20.71 -25.52
C PRO A 180 -18.00 -21.03 -24.01
N LEU A 181 -18.67 -20.21 -23.22
CA LEU A 181 -18.79 -20.41 -21.78
C LEU A 181 -19.94 -21.39 -21.45
N LYS A 182 -19.89 -21.94 -20.24
CA LYS A 182 -20.99 -22.68 -19.59
C LYS A 182 -21.19 -22.18 -18.19
N ASP A 183 -22.46 -22.16 -17.75
CA ASP A 183 -22.79 -21.84 -16.37
C ASP A 183 -22.41 -23.00 -15.44
N THR A 184 -21.83 -22.67 -14.30
CA THR A 184 -21.50 -23.61 -13.24
C THR A 184 -21.75 -22.99 -11.86
N GLU A 185 -21.64 -23.79 -10.81
CA GLU A 185 -21.78 -23.34 -9.42
C GLU A 185 -20.67 -22.37 -8.94
N ILE A 186 -19.60 -22.20 -9.73
CA ILE A 186 -18.53 -21.21 -9.48
C ILE A 186 -18.57 -20.02 -10.45
N GLY A 187 -19.65 -19.92 -11.23
CA GLY A 187 -19.84 -18.92 -12.30
C GLY A 187 -19.58 -19.50 -13.69
N GLU A 188 -19.53 -18.60 -14.68
CA GLU A 188 -19.25 -18.97 -16.06
C GLU A 188 -17.78 -19.35 -16.22
N ILE A 189 -17.54 -20.48 -16.93
CA ILE A 189 -16.19 -20.93 -17.32
C ILE A 189 -16.19 -21.51 -18.74
N PRO A 190 -15.03 -21.63 -19.39
CA PRO A 190 -14.91 -22.28 -20.70
C PRO A 190 -15.51 -23.71 -20.71
N ARG A 191 -16.21 -24.04 -21.77
CA ARG A 191 -16.97 -25.30 -21.85
C ARG A 191 -16.14 -26.55 -21.63
N ARG A 192 -14.85 -26.53 -22.02
CA ARG A 192 -13.90 -27.64 -21.82
C ARG A 192 -13.39 -27.78 -20.37
N TRP A 193 -13.51 -26.73 -19.56
CA TRP A 193 -12.99 -26.79 -18.20
C TRP A 193 -13.89 -27.62 -17.30
N GLY A 194 -13.27 -28.43 -16.44
CA GLY A 194 -13.97 -29.15 -15.36
C GLY A 194 -14.11 -28.27 -14.12
N VAL A 195 -15.16 -28.53 -13.32
CA VAL A 195 -15.22 -28.06 -11.93
C VAL A 195 -14.95 -29.26 -11.03
N ARG A 196 -14.03 -29.13 -10.07
CA ARG A 196 -13.66 -30.19 -9.12
C ARG A 196 -13.63 -29.64 -7.70
N HIS A 197 -13.87 -30.54 -6.73
CA HIS A 197 -13.50 -30.22 -5.36
C HIS A 197 -11.98 -30.23 -5.20
N LEU A 198 -11.46 -29.36 -4.34
CA LEU A 198 -10.02 -29.28 -4.11
C LEU A 198 -9.43 -30.61 -3.63
N ALA A 199 -10.19 -31.35 -2.78
CA ALA A 199 -9.78 -32.67 -2.29
C ALA A 199 -9.68 -33.74 -3.38
N ASP A 200 -10.32 -33.59 -4.54
CA ASP A 200 -10.27 -34.54 -5.65
C ASP A 200 -8.98 -34.37 -6.47
N VAL A 201 -8.36 -33.19 -6.43
CA VAL A 201 -7.20 -32.82 -7.27
C VAL A 201 -5.95 -32.45 -6.47
N ALA A 202 -6.07 -32.38 -5.14
CA ALA A 202 -4.97 -32.04 -4.24
C ALA A 202 -5.10 -32.73 -2.89
N ARG A 203 -3.96 -33.00 -2.26
CA ARG A 203 -3.93 -33.47 -0.87
C ARG A 203 -3.98 -32.26 0.06
N VAL A 204 -5.00 -32.17 0.91
CA VAL A 204 -5.21 -31.05 1.85
C VAL A 204 -4.97 -31.54 3.28
N SER A 205 -4.05 -30.89 3.98
CA SER A 205 -3.67 -31.16 5.36
C SER A 205 -3.42 -29.87 6.14
N THR A 206 -3.03 -29.97 7.38
CA THR A 206 -2.64 -28.84 8.23
C THR A 206 -1.31 -29.14 8.89
N GLY A 207 -0.59 -28.10 9.32
CA GLY A 207 0.63 -28.25 10.10
C GLY A 207 0.36 -28.50 11.59
N THR A 208 1.42 -28.40 12.37
CA THR A 208 1.40 -28.51 13.85
C THR A 208 2.37 -27.47 14.41
N THR A 209 2.04 -26.88 15.57
CA THR A 209 2.92 -25.91 16.25
C THR A 209 3.53 -26.58 17.48
N PRO A 210 4.86 -26.65 17.58
CA PRO A 210 5.53 -27.06 18.82
C PRO A 210 5.21 -26.10 19.97
N ALA A 211 5.44 -26.54 21.22
CA ALA A 211 5.26 -25.69 22.40
C ALA A 211 6.09 -24.41 22.26
N THR A 212 5.43 -23.26 22.36
CA THR A 212 6.05 -21.95 22.07
C THR A 212 6.88 -21.39 23.22
N ASP A 213 6.75 -21.97 24.41
CA ASP A 213 7.54 -21.70 25.62
C ASP A 213 8.90 -22.43 25.65
N ARG A 214 9.13 -23.34 24.69
CA ARG A 214 10.36 -24.11 24.53
C ARG A 214 11.23 -23.50 23.44
N ALA A 215 12.17 -22.63 23.83
CA ALA A 215 13.08 -21.95 22.91
C ALA A 215 13.96 -22.91 22.10
N ASP A 216 14.29 -24.10 22.67
CA ASP A 216 15.07 -25.16 22.02
C ASP A 216 14.37 -25.78 20.79
N TYR A 217 13.04 -25.67 20.71
CA TYR A 217 12.31 -26.11 19.52
C TYR A 217 12.40 -25.14 18.36
N TYR A 218 12.81 -23.87 18.62
CA TYR A 218 12.83 -22.79 17.64
C TYR A 218 14.25 -22.29 17.30
N ASN A 219 15.28 -22.99 17.73
CA ASN A 219 16.68 -22.67 17.45
C ASN A 219 17.33 -23.52 16.34
N GLY A 220 16.51 -24.23 15.55
CA GLY A 220 16.97 -25.10 14.48
C GLY A 220 17.10 -24.41 13.11
N THR A 221 17.22 -25.24 12.07
CA THR A 221 17.42 -24.80 10.68
C THR A 221 16.27 -25.18 9.75
N ILE A 222 15.29 -25.96 10.23
CA ILE A 222 14.16 -26.40 9.40
C ILE A 222 13.14 -25.26 9.30
N PRO A 223 12.86 -24.74 8.10
CA PRO A 223 11.95 -23.61 7.92
C PRO A 223 10.56 -23.87 8.52
N PHE A 224 10.05 -22.89 9.29
CA PHE A 224 8.73 -22.92 9.92
C PHE A 224 7.92 -21.70 9.53
N VAL A 225 6.89 -21.89 8.70
CA VAL A 225 6.01 -20.82 8.26
C VAL A 225 4.98 -20.50 9.34
N LYS A 226 5.04 -19.29 9.89
CA LYS A 226 3.95 -18.77 10.74
C LYS A 226 2.82 -18.21 9.87
N THR A 227 1.58 -18.28 10.34
CA THR A 227 0.40 -17.79 9.60
C THR A 227 0.53 -16.32 9.18
N ALA A 228 1.24 -15.48 9.95
CA ALA A 228 1.48 -14.08 9.62
C ALA A 228 2.40 -13.86 8.41
N GLU A 229 3.15 -14.90 7.98
CA GLU A 229 4.02 -14.84 6.79
C GLU A 229 3.25 -15.17 5.51
N ILE A 230 2.03 -15.72 5.63
CA ILE A 230 1.13 -15.99 4.51
C ILE A 230 0.47 -14.67 4.12
N ASN A 231 1.02 -14.03 3.10
CA ASN A 231 0.66 -12.66 2.73
C ASN A 231 0.62 -12.45 1.20
N ASP A 232 0.00 -13.40 0.50
CA ASP A 232 -0.19 -13.38 -0.95
C ASP A 232 1.14 -13.34 -1.74
N ASN A 233 2.16 -14.00 -1.20
CA ASN A 233 3.54 -13.99 -1.67
C ASN A 233 4.06 -15.39 -2.02
N ILE A 234 5.22 -15.43 -2.68
CA ILE A 234 6.03 -16.62 -2.85
C ILE A 234 6.98 -16.72 -1.65
N LEU A 235 6.88 -17.79 -0.88
CA LEU A 235 7.69 -18.05 0.30
C LEU A 235 8.98 -18.78 -0.11
N ALA A 236 10.05 -18.02 -0.31
CA ALA A 236 11.40 -18.50 -0.57
C ALA A 236 12.29 -18.57 0.69
N ALA A 237 11.82 -18.03 1.81
CA ALA A 237 12.45 -18.07 3.12
C ALA A 237 11.41 -17.87 4.21
N THR A 238 11.74 -18.23 5.45
CA THR A 238 10.92 -18.02 6.64
C THR A 238 11.66 -17.22 7.69
N LYS A 239 10.93 -16.48 8.52
CA LYS A 239 11.50 -15.73 9.66
C LYS A 239 11.79 -16.62 10.86
N SER A 240 11.22 -17.82 10.90
CA SER A 240 11.36 -18.77 11.99
C SER A 240 11.80 -20.12 11.45
N ALA A 241 12.52 -20.86 12.27
CA ALA A 241 12.91 -22.24 11.99
C ALA A 241 12.64 -23.10 13.23
N VAL A 242 12.56 -24.42 13.05
CA VAL A 242 12.41 -25.39 14.13
C VAL A 242 13.57 -26.38 14.14
N SER A 243 13.83 -26.98 15.30
CA SER A 243 14.86 -28.00 15.46
C SER A 243 14.38 -29.37 14.98
N GLU A 244 15.33 -30.26 14.65
CA GLU A 244 15.03 -31.68 14.35
C GLU A 244 14.32 -32.36 15.50
N GLU A 245 14.64 -31.99 16.75
CA GLU A 245 13.97 -32.52 17.94
C GLU A 245 12.47 -32.16 17.93
N ALA A 246 12.13 -30.88 17.62
CA ALA A 246 10.76 -30.45 17.48
C ALA A 246 10.02 -31.25 16.36
N VAL A 247 10.70 -31.50 15.24
CA VAL A 247 10.15 -32.29 14.13
C VAL A 247 9.84 -33.70 14.60
N ARG A 248 10.76 -34.37 15.31
CA ARG A 248 10.55 -35.75 15.81
C ARG A 248 9.45 -35.82 16.86
N GLN A 249 9.51 -34.94 17.87
CA GLN A 249 8.62 -35.00 19.01
C GLN A 249 7.17 -34.67 18.65
N TYR A 250 6.95 -33.71 17.76
CA TYR A 250 5.62 -33.27 17.33
C TYR A 250 5.16 -33.91 16.01
N GLY A 251 5.98 -34.78 15.40
CA GLY A 251 5.67 -35.38 14.11
C GLY A 251 5.42 -34.29 13.02
N LEU A 252 6.24 -33.22 13.03
CA LEU A 252 6.03 -32.14 12.09
C LEU A 252 6.26 -32.61 10.67
N LYS A 253 5.28 -32.34 9.83
CA LYS A 253 5.37 -32.68 8.42
C LYS A 253 6.13 -31.57 7.68
N ILE A 254 7.18 -31.95 6.96
CA ILE A 254 7.89 -31.08 6.04
C ILE A 254 7.18 -31.16 4.69
N TYR A 255 6.65 -30.04 4.25
CA TYR A 255 5.92 -29.92 2.98
C TYR A 255 6.89 -29.53 1.86
N PRO A 256 6.77 -30.13 0.67
CA PRO A 256 7.66 -29.85 -0.44
C PRO A 256 7.39 -28.48 -1.08
N PRO A 257 8.37 -27.93 -1.81
CA PRO A 257 8.12 -26.84 -2.76
C PRO A 257 6.96 -27.21 -3.71
N GLY A 258 6.20 -26.20 -4.16
CA GLY A 258 5.01 -26.43 -4.96
C GLY A 258 3.71 -26.54 -4.16
N SER A 259 3.81 -26.69 -2.83
CA SER A 259 2.63 -26.63 -1.95
C SER A 259 2.06 -25.21 -1.89
N VAL A 260 0.74 -25.10 -1.76
CA VAL A 260 0.05 -23.82 -1.53
C VAL A 260 -0.44 -23.76 -0.09
N LEU A 261 -0.14 -22.66 0.58
CA LEU A 261 -0.54 -22.40 1.96
C LEU A 261 -1.73 -21.46 1.98
N LEU A 262 -2.75 -21.77 2.79
CA LEU A 262 -3.92 -20.93 2.99
C LEU A 262 -4.12 -20.68 4.48
N ALA A 263 -4.15 -19.40 4.89
CA ALA A 263 -4.38 -19.00 6.27
C ALA A 263 -5.86 -19.23 6.65
N MET A 264 -6.12 -20.21 7.51
CA MET A 264 -7.48 -20.51 7.99
C MET A 264 -7.91 -19.59 9.13
N TYR A 265 -6.95 -19.06 9.89
CA TYR A 265 -7.13 -18.19 11.05
C TYR A 265 -6.36 -16.89 10.86
N GLY A 266 -6.71 -15.87 11.59
CA GLY A 266 -6.01 -14.61 11.66
C GLY A 266 -6.95 -13.43 11.87
N GLN A 267 -6.49 -12.48 12.70
CA GLN A 267 -7.20 -11.21 12.87
C GLN A 267 -6.92 -10.27 11.68
N GLY A 268 -7.79 -9.31 11.49
CA GLY A 268 -7.61 -8.33 10.42
C GLY A 268 -7.64 -8.95 9.02
N LYS A 269 -6.61 -8.71 8.20
CA LYS A 269 -6.55 -9.11 6.78
C LYS A 269 -5.89 -10.47 6.53
N THR A 270 -5.41 -11.20 7.54
CA THR A 270 -4.62 -12.43 7.36
C THR A 270 -5.46 -13.62 6.92
N ARG A 271 -6.66 -13.80 7.50
CA ARG A 271 -7.55 -14.92 7.13
C ARG A 271 -7.88 -14.89 5.63
N ALA A 272 -7.85 -16.07 5.01
CA ALA A 272 -8.03 -16.32 3.58
C ALA A 272 -6.87 -15.90 2.68
N ARG A 273 -5.77 -15.33 3.22
CA ARG A 273 -4.56 -15.12 2.42
C ARG A 273 -3.90 -16.44 2.08
N SER A 274 -3.26 -16.48 0.93
CA SER A 274 -2.56 -17.66 0.45
C SER A 274 -1.13 -17.33 0.02
N SER A 275 -0.24 -18.33 0.07
CA SER A 275 1.14 -18.17 -0.41
C SER A 275 1.59 -19.45 -1.11
N TYR A 276 2.45 -19.30 -2.11
CA TYR A 276 3.09 -20.41 -2.78
C TYR A 276 4.41 -20.75 -2.09
N LEU A 277 4.61 -22.00 -1.74
CA LEU A 277 5.81 -22.46 -1.04
C LEU A 277 6.91 -22.82 -2.05
N ALA A 278 7.99 -22.04 -2.09
CA ALA A 278 9.14 -22.27 -2.98
C ALA A 278 10.27 -23.07 -2.32
N ILE A 279 10.17 -23.35 -1.01
CA ILE A 279 11.13 -24.12 -0.22
C ILE A 279 10.43 -25.27 0.49
N ALA A 280 11.19 -26.24 0.97
CA ALA A 280 10.65 -27.22 1.92
C ALA A 280 10.49 -26.59 3.30
N ALA A 281 9.29 -26.68 3.90
CA ALA A 281 9.01 -26.06 5.20
C ALA A 281 7.93 -26.82 5.99
N THR A 282 7.93 -26.63 7.30
CA THR A 282 6.81 -26.97 8.18
C THR A 282 5.93 -25.74 8.38
N THR A 283 4.75 -25.91 8.96
CA THR A 283 3.84 -24.78 9.27
C THR A 283 2.96 -25.07 10.47
N SER A 284 2.28 -24.05 10.96
CA SER A 284 1.36 -24.13 12.10
C SER A 284 0.03 -24.81 11.76
N GLN A 285 -0.70 -25.25 12.78
CA GLN A 285 -2.05 -25.83 12.64
C GLN A 285 -3.10 -24.86 12.08
N ASN A 286 -2.82 -23.55 12.10
CA ASN A 286 -3.73 -22.51 11.58
C ASN A 286 -3.62 -22.32 10.05
N THR A 287 -2.82 -23.14 9.41
CA THR A 287 -2.55 -23.09 7.96
C THR A 287 -3.04 -24.38 7.31
N ALA A 288 -3.91 -24.26 6.32
CA ALA A 288 -4.18 -25.35 5.39
C ALA A 288 -3.02 -25.45 4.39
N VAL A 289 -2.48 -26.65 4.24
CA VAL A 289 -1.44 -26.97 3.25
C VAL A 289 -2.07 -27.78 2.15
N ILE A 290 -2.00 -27.27 0.94
CA ILE A 290 -2.57 -27.87 -0.26
C ILE A 290 -1.41 -28.34 -1.13
N GLN A 291 -1.30 -29.64 -1.31
CA GLN A 291 -0.32 -30.27 -2.19
C GLN A 291 -1.03 -30.68 -3.49
N PRO A 292 -0.83 -29.95 -4.60
CA PRO A 292 -1.48 -30.28 -5.87
C PRO A 292 -1.11 -31.68 -6.37
N GLY A 293 -2.08 -32.36 -6.95
CA GLY A 293 -1.84 -33.60 -7.70
C GLY A 293 -1.41 -33.32 -9.13
N THR A 294 -1.23 -34.36 -9.93
CA THR A 294 -0.73 -34.26 -11.31
C THR A 294 -1.67 -33.52 -12.27
N ALA A 295 -2.95 -33.40 -11.93
CA ALA A 295 -3.95 -32.69 -12.74
C ALA A 295 -4.05 -31.19 -12.43
N LEU A 296 -3.30 -30.69 -11.43
CA LEU A 296 -3.41 -29.31 -10.94
C LEU A 296 -2.03 -28.67 -10.77
N ASP A 297 -1.78 -27.56 -11.48
CA ASP A 297 -0.57 -26.76 -11.29
C ASP A 297 -0.66 -25.93 -9.99
N GLY A 298 0.39 -25.95 -9.19
CA GLY A 298 0.39 -25.30 -7.86
C GLY A 298 0.34 -23.77 -7.93
N GLN A 299 1.00 -23.14 -8.89
CA GLN A 299 0.94 -21.68 -9.02
C GLN A 299 -0.38 -21.23 -9.66
N PHE A 300 -0.96 -22.01 -10.59
CA PHE A 300 -2.32 -21.76 -11.09
C PHE A 300 -3.32 -21.78 -9.94
N LEU A 301 -3.27 -22.82 -9.08
CA LEU A 301 -4.09 -22.90 -7.88
C LEU A 301 -3.90 -21.69 -6.97
N TRP A 302 -2.65 -21.29 -6.74
CA TRP A 302 -2.36 -20.13 -5.91
C TRP A 302 -2.96 -18.85 -6.46
N HIS A 303 -2.80 -18.58 -7.76
CA HIS A 303 -3.43 -17.41 -8.39
C HIS A 303 -4.96 -17.47 -8.34
N TYR A 304 -5.54 -18.67 -8.47
CA TYR A 304 -6.97 -18.84 -8.29
C TYR A 304 -7.41 -18.50 -6.85
N LEU A 305 -6.72 -18.97 -5.84
CA LEU A 305 -7.02 -18.64 -4.44
C LEU A 305 -6.85 -17.13 -4.16
N LEU A 306 -5.86 -16.47 -4.77
CA LEU A 306 -5.72 -15.01 -4.70
C LEU A 306 -6.97 -14.29 -5.27
N SER A 307 -7.51 -14.77 -6.38
CA SER A 307 -8.73 -14.21 -6.98
C SER A 307 -9.97 -14.42 -6.12
N GLN A 308 -9.97 -15.45 -5.27
CA GLN A 308 -11.08 -15.82 -4.39
C GLN A 308 -10.98 -15.23 -2.97
N TYR A 309 -10.01 -14.34 -2.71
CA TYR A 309 -9.74 -13.83 -1.36
C TYR A 309 -11.00 -13.28 -0.66
N ASP A 310 -11.74 -12.39 -1.32
CA ASP A 310 -12.92 -11.75 -0.73
C ASP A 310 -14.06 -12.76 -0.51
N VAL A 311 -14.24 -13.71 -1.43
CA VAL A 311 -15.22 -14.79 -1.32
C VAL A 311 -14.89 -15.69 -0.13
N LEU A 312 -13.65 -16.15 -0.04
CA LEU A 312 -13.18 -17.02 1.06
C LEU A 312 -13.26 -16.31 2.41
N ARG A 313 -13.01 -15.00 2.41
CA ARG A 313 -13.11 -14.19 3.61
C ARG A 313 -14.55 -13.99 4.06
N SER A 314 -15.49 -13.80 3.14
CA SER A 314 -16.93 -13.63 3.44
C SER A 314 -17.55 -14.89 4.02
N LEU A 315 -17.11 -16.07 3.58
CA LEU A 315 -17.60 -17.36 4.08
C LEU A 315 -17.35 -17.56 5.59
N GLY A 316 -16.29 -17.00 6.13
CA GLY A 316 -16.02 -17.02 7.57
C GLY A 316 -16.89 -16.07 8.40
N ASN A 317 -17.74 -15.25 7.78
CA ASN A 317 -18.64 -14.30 8.46
C ASN A 317 -20.10 -14.80 8.49
N LEU A 318 -20.42 -15.89 7.78
CA LEU A 318 -21.74 -16.51 7.74
C LEU A 318 -21.89 -17.47 8.92
N GLY A 319 -22.43 -16.99 10.05
CA GLY A 319 -22.66 -17.79 11.26
C GLY A 319 -21.54 -17.67 12.31
N HIS A 320 -21.63 -18.49 13.37
CA HIS A 320 -20.74 -18.48 14.54
C HIS A 320 -19.27 -18.88 14.27
N LEU A 321 -18.86 -19.03 13.01
CA LEU A 321 -17.51 -19.47 12.64
C LEU A 321 -16.63 -18.27 12.25
N SER A 322 -15.77 -17.82 13.16
CA SER A 322 -14.78 -16.76 12.91
C SER A 322 -13.57 -17.23 12.09
N HIS A 323 -13.59 -18.44 11.50
CA HIS A 323 -12.43 -19.07 10.85
C HIS A 323 -12.84 -20.03 9.73
N LEU A 324 -11.95 -20.22 8.76
CA LEU A 324 -12.04 -21.29 7.77
C LEU A 324 -11.59 -22.60 8.43
N ASN A 325 -12.32 -23.68 8.24
CA ASN A 325 -11.90 -25.00 8.71
C ASN A 325 -11.40 -25.87 7.54
N LEU A 326 -10.61 -26.89 7.86
CA LEU A 326 -10.00 -27.77 6.87
C LEU A 326 -11.04 -28.50 5.99
N GLY A 327 -12.20 -28.84 6.55
CA GLY A 327 -13.31 -29.43 5.80
C GLY A 327 -13.88 -28.49 4.74
N TYR A 328 -13.90 -27.22 5.04
CA TYR A 328 -14.30 -26.18 4.08
C TYR A 328 -13.29 -26.09 2.93
N VAL A 329 -11.99 -26.01 3.28
CA VAL A 329 -10.92 -25.95 2.27
C VAL A 329 -10.96 -27.17 1.34
N LYS A 330 -11.18 -28.36 1.87
CA LYS A 330 -11.32 -29.60 1.06
C LYS A 330 -12.49 -29.54 0.06
N ARG A 331 -13.59 -28.89 0.42
CA ARG A 331 -14.80 -28.77 -0.41
C ARG A 331 -14.79 -27.55 -1.33
N LEU A 332 -13.74 -26.71 -1.30
CA LEU A 332 -13.62 -25.62 -2.26
C LEU A 332 -13.71 -26.16 -3.69
N ARG A 333 -14.55 -25.53 -4.50
CA ARG A 333 -14.68 -25.85 -5.91
C ARG A 333 -13.77 -24.92 -6.70
N LEU A 334 -13.10 -25.47 -7.70
CA LEU A 334 -12.19 -24.74 -8.55
C LEU A 334 -12.33 -25.18 -10.00
N PRO A 335 -12.06 -24.26 -10.95
CA PRO A 335 -11.96 -24.63 -12.36
C PRO A 335 -10.66 -25.41 -12.58
N VAL A 336 -10.74 -26.47 -13.34
CA VAL A 336 -9.59 -27.32 -13.72
C VAL A 336 -9.49 -27.37 -15.23
N PRO A 337 -8.76 -26.43 -15.86
CA PRO A 337 -8.41 -26.46 -17.27
C PRO A 337 -7.51 -27.65 -17.61
N PRO A 338 -7.30 -27.98 -18.89
CA PRO A 338 -6.18 -28.82 -19.33
C PRO A 338 -4.85 -28.27 -18.77
N VAL A 339 -3.94 -29.16 -18.33
CA VAL A 339 -2.69 -28.75 -17.64
C VAL A 339 -1.88 -27.72 -18.43
N GLN A 340 -1.82 -27.84 -19.76
CA GLN A 340 -1.13 -26.88 -20.61
C GLN A 340 -1.73 -25.46 -20.51
N GLU A 341 -3.04 -25.35 -20.45
CA GLU A 341 -3.71 -24.06 -20.29
C GLU A 341 -3.54 -23.48 -18.87
N GLN A 342 -3.50 -24.35 -17.84
CA GLN A 342 -3.14 -23.91 -16.48
C GLN A 342 -1.76 -23.28 -16.46
N ILE A 343 -0.78 -23.87 -17.14
CA ILE A 343 0.60 -23.36 -17.25
C ILE A 343 0.61 -21.99 -17.93
N GLU A 344 -0.09 -21.83 -19.02
CA GLU A 344 -0.14 -20.55 -19.77
C GLU A 344 -0.82 -19.45 -18.95
N VAL A 345 -1.93 -19.73 -18.27
CA VAL A 345 -2.61 -18.79 -17.36
C VAL A 345 -1.70 -18.43 -16.18
N ARG A 346 -1.05 -19.44 -15.59
CA ARG A 346 -0.07 -19.26 -14.52
C ARG A 346 1.05 -18.31 -14.93
N ASP A 347 1.66 -18.54 -16.08
CA ASP A 347 2.80 -17.75 -16.55
C ASP A 347 2.42 -16.29 -16.77
N ALA A 348 1.27 -16.02 -17.38
CA ALA A 348 0.75 -14.67 -17.56
C ALA A 348 0.52 -13.96 -16.20
N LEU A 349 -0.12 -14.63 -15.25
CA LEU A 349 -0.39 -14.06 -13.92
C LEU A 349 0.86 -13.92 -13.06
N THR A 350 1.83 -14.82 -13.19
CA THR A 350 3.12 -14.76 -12.48
C THR A 350 3.95 -13.56 -12.94
N ILE A 351 3.96 -13.25 -14.22
CA ILE A 351 4.63 -12.04 -14.74
C ILE A 351 4.00 -10.77 -14.16
N LEU A 352 2.66 -10.68 -14.15
CA LEU A 352 1.96 -9.54 -13.56
C LEU A 352 2.21 -9.43 -12.05
N HIS A 353 2.20 -10.56 -11.34
CA HIS A 353 2.48 -10.58 -9.90
C HIS A 353 3.92 -10.13 -9.60
N ALA A 354 4.91 -10.64 -10.34
CA ALA A 354 6.31 -10.26 -10.17
C ALA A 354 6.54 -8.77 -10.43
N ARG A 355 5.90 -8.20 -11.45
CA ARG A 355 5.96 -6.75 -11.72
C ARG A 355 5.33 -5.94 -10.58
N TYR A 356 4.16 -6.33 -10.10
CA TYR A 356 3.51 -5.68 -8.97
C TYR A 356 4.42 -5.66 -7.72
N GLU A 357 4.99 -6.82 -7.36
CA GLU A 357 5.91 -6.95 -6.23
C GLU A 357 7.20 -6.12 -6.39
N LEU A 358 7.73 -6.04 -7.62
CA LEU A 358 8.90 -5.21 -7.93
C LEU A 358 8.60 -3.73 -7.68
N HIS A 359 7.49 -3.22 -8.19
CA HIS A 359 7.10 -1.82 -8.02
C HIS A 359 6.69 -1.49 -6.59
N CYS A 360 6.12 -2.42 -5.82
CA CYS A 360 5.92 -2.27 -4.37
C CYS A 360 7.25 -2.06 -3.62
N ARG A 361 8.29 -2.81 -4.00
CA ARG A 361 9.64 -2.63 -3.43
C ARG A 361 10.27 -1.31 -3.86
N HIS A 362 10.13 -0.90 -5.13
CA HIS A 362 10.59 0.40 -5.60
C HIS A 362 9.92 1.56 -4.86
N LEU A 363 8.62 1.49 -4.65
CA LEU A 363 7.87 2.49 -3.87
C LEU A 363 8.41 2.60 -2.44
N THR A 364 8.63 1.46 -1.78
CA THR A 364 9.19 1.43 -0.42
C THR A 364 10.59 2.06 -0.39
N LEU A 365 11.42 1.73 -1.37
CA LEU A 365 12.79 2.28 -1.49
C LEU A 365 12.77 3.78 -1.78
N ALA A 366 11.94 4.23 -2.73
CA ALA A 366 11.80 5.64 -3.08
C ALA A 366 11.35 6.48 -1.87
N ALA A 367 10.37 6.01 -1.10
CA ALA A 367 9.92 6.65 0.13
C ALA A 367 11.04 6.71 1.20
N SER A 368 11.82 5.65 1.34
CA SER A 368 12.96 5.60 2.27
C SER A 368 14.08 6.56 1.87
N VAL A 369 14.42 6.60 0.58
CA VAL A 369 15.43 7.53 0.05
C VAL A 369 14.98 8.97 0.23
N PHE A 370 13.72 9.30 -0.10
CA PHE A 370 13.16 10.63 0.13
C PHE A 370 13.28 11.03 1.60
N THR A 371 12.85 10.18 2.53
CA THR A 371 12.91 10.46 3.97
C THR A 371 14.34 10.69 4.46
N SER A 372 15.28 9.86 4.04
CA SER A 372 16.70 9.98 4.41
C SER A 372 17.31 11.29 3.85
N MET A 373 17.05 11.60 2.59
CA MET A 373 17.55 12.83 1.96
C MET A 373 16.90 14.07 2.57
N LEU A 374 15.61 14.03 2.89
CA LEU A 374 14.93 15.12 3.59
C LEU A 374 15.62 15.43 4.91
N GLN A 375 15.92 14.42 5.73
CA GLN A 375 16.61 14.60 7.01
C GLN A 375 18.05 15.13 6.82
N LEU A 376 18.81 14.56 5.90
CA LEU A 376 20.20 14.92 5.67
C LEU A 376 20.34 16.35 5.14
N LEU A 377 19.51 16.74 4.19
CA LEU A 377 19.52 18.08 3.58
C LEU A 377 19.00 19.15 4.56
N MET A 378 17.92 18.88 5.28
CA MET A 378 17.35 19.84 6.22
C MET A 378 18.19 20.03 7.48
N THR A 379 19.01 19.07 7.86
CA THR A 379 19.98 19.20 8.96
C THR A 379 21.33 19.74 8.52
N GLY A 380 21.54 19.99 7.22
CA GLY A 380 22.82 20.46 6.67
C GLY A 380 23.95 19.41 6.71
N ARG A 381 23.63 18.14 7.04
CA ARG A 381 24.62 17.03 6.99
C ARG A 381 25.08 16.73 5.57
N VAL A 382 24.25 16.98 4.60
CA VAL A 382 24.56 16.98 3.18
C VAL A 382 24.24 18.37 2.63
N ARG A 383 25.17 18.94 1.86
CA ARG A 383 25.02 20.27 1.24
C ARG A 383 24.89 20.10 -0.27
N VAL A 384 23.98 20.84 -0.87
CA VAL A 384 23.81 20.91 -2.32
C VAL A 384 24.70 22.03 -2.86
N ARG A 385 25.68 21.68 -3.71
CA ARG A 385 26.51 22.68 -4.39
C ARG A 385 25.71 23.31 -5.55
N PRO A 386 25.85 24.63 -5.83
CA PRO A 386 25.01 25.34 -6.81
C PRO A 386 25.28 25.00 -8.30
N ASN A 387 25.95 23.91 -8.63
CA ASN A 387 26.26 23.51 -10.01
C ASN A 387 25.30 22.47 -10.58
N LEU A 388 24.00 22.76 -10.58
CA LEU A 388 22.96 21.86 -11.12
C LEU A 388 22.58 22.14 -12.59
N GLU A 389 23.28 23.00 -13.32
CA GLU A 389 23.04 23.21 -14.77
C GLU A 389 23.34 21.96 -15.61
N SER A 390 24.17 21.05 -15.13
CA SER A 390 24.50 19.81 -15.83
C SER A 390 23.45 18.70 -15.73
N ILE A 391 22.53 18.75 -14.76
CA ILE A 391 21.48 17.72 -14.59
C ILE A 391 20.23 18.04 -15.41
N ARG A 392 20.00 19.33 -15.72
CA ARG A 392 18.87 19.76 -16.57
C ARG A 392 18.98 19.34 -18.02
N ASN A 393 20.20 19.05 -18.51
CA ASN A 393 20.46 18.69 -19.91
C ASN A 393 20.59 17.16 -20.11
N ALA A 394 20.37 16.35 -19.11
CA ALA A 394 20.52 14.90 -19.16
C ALA A 394 19.20 14.10 -19.03
N CYS A 395 18.04 14.77 -19.02
CA CYS A 395 16.72 14.13 -19.04
C CYS A 395 15.91 14.52 -20.27
#